data_34c5eec5ec49e603c151b49ff3e5a88b
#
_entry.id   34c5eec5ec49e603c151b49ff3e5a88b
#
_cell.length_a   1.000
_cell.length_b   1.000
_cell.length_c   1.000
_cell.angle_alpha   90.00
_cell.angle_beta   90.00
_cell.angle_gamma   90.00
#
_symmetry.space_group_name_H-M   'P 1'
#
loop_
_entity.id
_entity.type
_entity.pdbx_description
1 polymer ?
#
loop_
_entity_poly.entity_id
_entity_poly.type
_entity_poly.pdbx_seq_one_letter_code
_entity_poly.pdbx_strand_id
1 'polypeptide(L)'
;MSGSRLYSHFVPTPNKTWTAITGKRAAAAPERALSQLRAALTVFFALDGFVFAGWVARIPAIKDQTGASAGALGLALLCVSVGATATMMTTGWLCRRFGSHATTVGLAVLLSLSVTLPPLTHSALALGLVLLVFGTGFGGLNVAMNSAAVDLIAALRRPVMPSFHAAFSLGGMAGAGLGGLIADHLSPTRHLALLAAVGLVLAAGAGRTLLSVPAPSPPETATSPAAGASTGARRGPARGWSPCSA
;
A
#
# COMPACT_ATOMS: atom_id res chain seq x y z
N MET A 1 -15.60 -63.42 12.33
CA MET A 1 -14.54 -63.56 13.28
C MET A 1 -13.32 -62.84 12.79
N SER A 2 -13.09 -61.75 13.43
CA SER A 2 -11.84 -61.20 13.96
C SER A 2 -10.77 -60.81 12.94
N GLY A 3 -10.61 -59.51 12.71
CA GLY A 3 -9.52 -58.88 11.94
C GLY A 3 -9.40 -57.37 12.09
N SER A 4 -9.81 -56.82 13.25
CA SER A 4 -9.76 -55.37 13.53
C SER A 4 -8.89 -55.04 14.76
N ARG A 5 -7.60 -55.33 14.71
CA ARG A 5 -6.64 -54.86 15.71
C ARG A 5 -5.22 -54.89 15.15
N LEU A 6 -4.77 -53.86 14.46
CA LEU A 6 -3.33 -53.60 14.22
C LEU A 6 -3.06 -52.20 13.67
N TYR A 7 -3.83 -51.15 14.05
CA TYR A 7 -3.49 -49.74 13.66
C TYR A 7 -3.52 -48.78 14.86
N SER A 8 -3.03 -49.21 16.01
CA SER A 8 -2.90 -48.31 17.17
C SER A 8 -1.52 -48.43 17.79
N HIS A 9 -0.48 -47.94 17.16
CA HIS A 9 0.79 -47.59 17.82
C HIS A 9 1.75 -47.00 16.78
N PHE A 10 1.65 -45.73 16.49
CA PHE A 10 2.79 -44.88 16.21
C PHE A 10 2.33 -43.41 16.12
N VAL A 11 1.85 -42.86 17.23
CA VAL A 11 1.82 -41.41 17.41
C VAL A 11 3.13 -41.06 18.12
N PRO A 12 4.11 -40.41 17.47
CA PRO A 12 5.31 -39.97 18.16
C PRO A 12 4.89 -38.94 19.21
N THR A 13 5.14 -39.23 20.49
CA THR A 13 5.01 -38.23 21.55
C THR A 13 5.92 -37.03 21.22
N PRO A 14 5.43 -35.78 21.25
CA PRO A 14 6.28 -34.63 20.99
C PRO A 14 7.40 -34.57 22.04
N ASN A 15 8.63 -34.74 21.55
CA ASN A 15 9.82 -34.70 22.38
C ASN A 15 9.96 -33.28 22.97
N LYS A 16 9.97 -33.18 24.31
CA LYS A 16 10.09 -31.94 25.08
C LYS A 16 11.34 -31.11 24.73
N THR A 17 12.31 -31.69 24.03
CA THR A 17 13.52 -31.00 23.56
C THR A 17 13.29 -30.09 22.33
N TRP A 18 12.21 -30.30 21.58
CA TRP A 18 11.86 -29.43 20.43
C TRP A 18 11.29 -28.07 20.85
N THR A 19 10.71 -27.98 22.04
CA THR A 19 10.17 -26.71 22.55
C THR A 19 11.22 -25.74 23.08
N ALA A 20 12.43 -26.20 23.33
CA ALA A 20 13.51 -25.37 23.85
C ALA A 20 14.33 -24.63 22.76
N ILE A 21 14.28 -25.07 21.50
CA ILE A 21 15.05 -24.49 20.40
C ILE A 21 14.23 -23.43 19.62
N THR A 22 12.90 -23.44 19.73
CA THR A 22 12.02 -22.44 19.11
C THR A 22 11.69 -21.25 20.00
N GLY A 23 12.46 -21.02 21.03
CA GLY A 23 12.20 -20.06 22.11
C GLY A 23 12.57 -18.61 21.85
N LYS A 24 12.31 -18.06 20.69
CA LYS A 24 11.99 -16.62 20.51
C LYS A 24 10.78 -16.51 19.60
N ARG A 25 9.60 -16.83 20.12
CA ARG A 25 8.37 -16.28 19.52
C ARG A 25 8.59 -14.77 19.48
N ALA A 26 8.68 -14.20 18.26
CA ALA A 26 8.58 -12.77 18.09
C ALA A 26 7.34 -12.34 18.89
N ALA A 27 7.53 -11.53 19.92
CA ALA A 27 6.44 -11.10 20.78
C ALA A 27 5.37 -10.48 19.88
N ALA A 28 4.16 -11.03 19.90
CA ALA A 28 3.04 -10.47 19.15
C ALA A 28 2.93 -8.99 19.52
N ALA A 29 2.91 -8.11 18.52
CA ALA A 29 2.79 -6.67 18.78
C ALA A 29 1.54 -6.45 19.66
N PRO A 30 1.62 -5.62 20.72
CA PRO A 30 0.50 -5.41 21.61
C PRO A 30 -0.71 -4.91 20.82
N GLU A 31 -1.92 -5.39 21.14
CA GLU A 31 -3.16 -5.06 20.41
C GLU A 31 -3.37 -3.55 20.22
N ARG A 32 -2.94 -2.76 21.20
CA ARG A 32 -2.96 -1.29 21.12
C ARG A 32 -2.09 -0.76 19.99
N ALA A 33 -0.90 -1.33 19.77
CA ALA A 33 0.00 -0.92 18.70
C ALA A 33 -0.61 -1.22 17.31
N LEU A 34 -1.22 -2.40 17.14
CA LEU A 34 -1.90 -2.77 15.89
C LEU A 34 -3.12 -1.88 15.62
N SER A 35 -3.88 -1.51 16.67
CA SER A 35 -5.00 -0.57 16.56
C SER A 35 -4.53 0.83 16.16
N GLN A 36 -3.42 1.31 16.72
CA GLN A 36 -2.83 2.61 16.38
C GLN A 36 -2.32 2.62 14.93
N LEU A 37 -1.65 1.56 14.47
CA LEU A 37 -1.22 1.42 13.07
C LEU A 37 -2.42 1.42 12.12
N ARG A 38 -3.49 0.69 12.46
CA ARG A 38 -4.72 0.67 11.69
C ARG A 38 -5.33 2.06 11.57
N ALA A 39 -5.44 2.80 12.68
CA ALA A 39 -5.98 4.16 12.68
C ALA A 39 -5.11 5.11 11.82
N ALA A 40 -3.78 5.06 11.99
CA ALA A 40 -2.85 5.87 11.20
C ALA A 40 -2.95 5.58 9.70
N LEU A 41 -2.96 4.31 9.30
CA LEU A 41 -3.13 3.94 7.89
C LEU A 41 -4.49 4.36 7.35
N THR A 42 -5.58 4.24 8.13
CA THR A 42 -6.91 4.73 7.73
C THR A 42 -6.86 6.23 7.40
N VAL A 43 -6.13 7.04 8.19
CA VAL A 43 -5.93 8.46 7.92
C VAL A 43 -5.16 8.68 6.63
N PHE A 44 -4.10 7.91 6.34
CA PHE A 44 -3.34 8.04 5.09
C PHE A 44 -4.17 7.70 3.85
N PHE A 45 -5.00 6.65 3.93
CA PHE A 45 -5.93 6.32 2.84
C PHE A 45 -6.96 7.43 2.62
N ALA A 46 -7.54 7.98 3.69
CA ALA A 46 -8.48 9.09 3.59
C ALA A 46 -7.83 10.36 3.05
N LEU A 47 -6.58 10.66 3.47
CA LEU A 47 -5.80 11.79 3.00
C LEU A 47 -5.52 11.68 1.49
N ASP A 48 -5.11 10.52 1.01
CA ASP A 48 -4.80 10.28 -0.39
C ASP A 48 -6.03 10.58 -1.29
N GLY A 49 -7.20 10.04 -0.93
CA GLY A 49 -8.45 10.33 -1.61
C GLY A 49 -8.86 11.81 -1.51
N PHE A 50 -8.71 12.41 -0.33
CA PHE A 50 -9.08 13.80 -0.06
C PHE A 50 -8.28 14.78 -0.91
N VAL A 51 -6.95 14.63 -0.93
CA VAL A 51 -6.07 15.50 -1.70
C VAL A 51 -6.29 15.33 -3.20
N PHE A 52 -6.42 14.07 -3.67
CA PHE A 52 -6.65 13.78 -5.08
C PHE A 52 -7.97 14.39 -5.57
N ALA A 53 -9.08 14.13 -4.89
CA ALA A 53 -10.39 14.60 -5.33
C ALA A 53 -10.56 16.13 -5.15
N GLY A 54 -9.95 16.70 -4.11
CA GLY A 54 -9.92 18.16 -3.90
C GLY A 54 -9.16 18.91 -4.99
N TRP A 55 -8.06 18.33 -5.50
CA TRP A 55 -7.36 18.83 -6.68
C TRP A 55 -8.24 18.74 -7.94
N VAL A 56 -8.86 17.60 -8.19
CA VAL A 56 -9.71 17.36 -9.37
C VAL A 56 -10.83 18.40 -9.45
N ALA A 57 -11.41 18.80 -8.34
CA ALA A 57 -12.44 19.84 -8.29
C ALA A 57 -11.96 21.22 -8.84
N ARG A 58 -10.65 21.43 -8.95
CA ARG A 58 -10.05 22.70 -9.44
C ARG A 58 -9.55 22.64 -10.87
N ILE A 59 -9.64 21.51 -11.55
CA ILE A 59 -9.19 21.36 -12.94
C ILE A 59 -9.81 22.41 -13.89
N PRO A 60 -11.13 22.72 -13.84
CA PRO A 60 -11.71 23.72 -14.71
C PRO A 60 -11.05 25.10 -14.54
N ALA A 61 -10.91 25.57 -13.32
CA ALA A 61 -10.31 26.88 -13.04
C ALA A 61 -8.83 26.97 -13.45
N ILE A 62 -8.07 25.88 -13.31
CA ILE A 62 -6.66 25.82 -13.73
C ILE A 62 -6.54 25.74 -15.26
N LYS A 63 -7.46 25.05 -15.92
CA LYS A 63 -7.56 25.05 -17.40
C LYS A 63 -7.75 26.47 -17.93
N ASP A 64 -8.69 27.22 -17.35
CA ASP A 64 -8.98 28.60 -17.76
C ASP A 64 -7.79 29.52 -17.49
N GLN A 65 -7.13 29.38 -16.36
CA GLN A 65 -5.93 30.13 -15.98
C GLN A 65 -4.75 29.88 -16.94
N THR A 66 -4.55 28.65 -17.38
CA THR A 66 -3.44 28.28 -18.28
C THR A 66 -3.75 28.51 -19.76
N GLY A 67 -5.01 28.82 -20.11
CA GLY A 67 -5.47 28.92 -21.49
C GLY A 67 -5.32 27.62 -22.29
N ALA A 68 -5.23 26.47 -21.62
CA ALA A 68 -4.97 25.19 -22.25
C ALA A 68 -6.17 24.73 -23.10
N SER A 69 -5.90 24.29 -24.32
CA SER A 69 -6.89 23.57 -25.11
C SER A 69 -7.25 22.24 -24.43
N ALA A 70 -8.38 21.64 -24.80
CA ALA A 70 -8.79 20.33 -24.25
C ALA A 70 -7.71 19.25 -24.46
N GLY A 71 -7.07 19.24 -25.65
CA GLY A 71 -5.99 18.30 -25.93
C GLY A 71 -4.73 18.55 -25.09
N ALA A 72 -4.32 19.82 -24.92
CA ALA A 72 -3.17 20.18 -24.10
C ALA A 72 -3.41 19.89 -22.63
N LEU A 73 -4.62 20.11 -22.12
CA LEU A 73 -5.00 19.71 -20.77
C LEU A 73 -4.96 18.18 -20.61
N GLY A 74 -5.49 17.43 -21.57
CA GLY A 74 -5.44 15.95 -21.57
C GLY A 74 -4.02 15.41 -21.48
N LEU A 75 -3.07 16.00 -22.24
CA LEU A 75 -1.66 15.66 -22.17
C LEU A 75 -1.04 16.02 -20.80
N ALA A 76 -1.39 17.18 -20.25
CA ALA A 76 -0.93 17.56 -18.90
C ALA A 76 -1.46 16.61 -17.83
N LEU A 77 -2.72 16.19 -17.90
CA LEU A 77 -3.31 15.20 -16.98
C LEU A 77 -2.69 13.81 -17.13
N LEU A 78 -2.28 13.44 -18.36
CA LEU A 78 -1.58 12.18 -18.59
C LEU A 78 -0.25 12.11 -17.81
N CYS A 79 0.40 13.26 -17.57
CA CYS A 79 1.62 13.32 -16.76
C CYS A 79 1.41 12.83 -15.32
N VAL A 80 0.20 12.96 -14.75
CA VAL A 80 -0.14 12.35 -13.44
C VAL A 80 0.04 10.84 -13.51
N SER A 81 -0.52 10.21 -14.55
CA SER A 81 -0.42 8.75 -14.73
C SER A 81 1.01 8.29 -14.98
N VAL A 82 1.80 9.06 -15.75
CA VAL A 82 3.22 8.77 -15.99
C VAL A 82 4.01 8.85 -14.69
N GLY A 83 3.85 9.92 -13.91
CA GLY A 83 4.52 10.09 -12.61
C GLY A 83 4.14 8.98 -11.63
N ALA A 84 2.84 8.67 -11.55
CA ALA A 84 2.33 7.60 -10.68
C ALA A 84 2.93 6.24 -11.07
N THR A 85 2.89 5.87 -12.33
CA THR A 85 3.41 4.58 -12.82
C THR A 85 4.91 4.46 -12.58
N ALA A 86 5.68 5.50 -12.90
CA ALA A 86 7.13 5.50 -12.68
C ALA A 86 7.48 5.28 -11.21
N THR A 87 6.75 5.95 -10.31
CA THR A 87 6.99 5.82 -8.87
C THR A 87 6.50 4.49 -8.33
N MET A 88 5.36 3.97 -8.79
CA MET A 88 4.88 2.63 -8.41
C MET A 88 5.96 1.56 -8.67
N MET A 89 6.70 1.64 -9.77
CA MET A 89 7.78 0.71 -10.10
C MET A 89 8.97 0.82 -9.13
N THR A 90 9.24 1.99 -8.60
CA THR A 90 10.40 2.26 -7.72
C THR A 90 10.07 2.21 -6.24
N THR A 91 8.80 2.37 -5.86
CA THR A 91 8.37 2.42 -4.45
C THR A 91 8.67 1.13 -3.69
N GLY A 92 8.61 -0.03 -4.35
CA GLY A 92 9.03 -1.30 -3.73
C GLY A 92 10.50 -1.28 -3.27
N TRP A 93 11.39 -0.65 -4.03
CA TRP A 93 12.77 -0.45 -3.62
C TRP A 93 12.87 0.55 -2.45
N LEU A 94 12.13 1.67 -2.48
CA LEU A 94 12.07 2.65 -1.39
C LEU A 94 11.60 1.98 -0.08
N CYS A 95 10.54 1.18 -0.13
CA CYS A 95 10.02 0.46 1.04
C CYS A 95 11.05 -0.53 1.60
N ARG A 96 11.82 -1.20 0.75
CA ARG A 96 12.91 -2.08 1.23
C ARG A 96 14.07 -1.29 1.83
N ARG A 97 14.36 -0.09 1.32
CA ARG A 97 15.51 0.72 1.76
C ARG A 97 15.23 1.51 3.03
N PHE A 98 14.04 2.08 3.15
CA PHE A 98 13.66 3.02 4.21
C PHE A 98 12.54 2.50 5.11
N GLY A 99 11.92 1.37 4.75
CA GLY A 99 10.71 0.85 5.40
C GLY A 99 9.43 1.43 4.81
N SER A 100 8.33 0.64 4.85
CA SER A 100 7.03 1.04 4.32
C SER A 100 6.44 2.25 5.06
N HIS A 101 6.63 2.34 6.38
CA HIS A 101 6.14 3.45 7.21
C HIS A 101 6.77 4.80 6.84
N ALA A 102 8.10 4.86 6.77
CA ALA A 102 8.81 6.11 6.44
C ALA A 102 8.54 6.54 4.99
N THR A 103 8.46 5.59 4.07
CA THR A 103 8.12 5.83 2.66
C THR A 103 6.70 6.38 2.54
N THR A 104 5.73 5.83 3.27
CA THR A 104 4.34 6.34 3.31
C THR A 104 4.29 7.80 3.77
N VAL A 105 4.96 8.12 4.87
CA VAL A 105 4.98 9.49 5.40
C VAL A 105 5.67 10.46 4.42
N GLY A 106 6.82 10.09 3.87
CA GLY A 106 7.55 10.93 2.91
C GLY A 106 6.75 11.23 1.65
N LEU A 107 6.06 10.23 1.10
CA LEU A 107 5.22 10.39 -0.11
C LEU A 107 3.92 11.14 0.18
N ALA A 108 3.33 11.01 1.38
CA ALA A 108 2.19 11.83 1.80
C ALA A 108 2.56 13.32 1.92
N VAL A 109 3.76 13.62 2.44
CA VAL A 109 4.29 14.99 2.46
C VAL A 109 4.52 15.50 1.05
N LEU A 110 5.14 14.70 0.18
CA LEU A 110 5.35 15.06 -1.24
C LEU A 110 4.00 15.36 -1.94
N LEU A 111 3.01 14.49 -1.78
CA LEU A 111 1.67 14.68 -2.34
C LEU A 111 1.05 15.99 -1.84
N SER A 112 1.08 16.21 -0.52
CA SER A 112 0.50 17.41 0.10
C SER A 112 1.19 18.70 -0.33
N LEU A 113 2.51 18.69 -0.54
CA LEU A 113 3.23 19.85 -1.04
C LEU A 113 3.00 20.08 -2.53
N SER A 114 3.04 19.01 -3.33
CA SER A 114 2.92 19.11 -4.79
C SER A 114 1.55 19.63 -5.24
N VAL A 115 0.48 19.42 -4.46
CA VAL A 115 -0.86 19.93 -4.80
C VAL A 115 -0.94 21.45 -4.81
N THR A 116 0.01 22.16 -4.19
CA THR A 116 0.07 23.64 -4.22
C THR A 116 0.62 24.20 -5.53
N LEU A 117 1.26 23.38 -6.36
CA LEU A 117 1.97 23.83 -7.55
C LEU A 117 1.07 24.10 -8.76
N PRO A 118 0.03 23.31 -9.07
CA PRO A 118 -0.82 23.52 -10.25
C PRO A 118 -1.39 24.94 -10.41
N PRO A 119 -1.90 25.60 -9.34
CA PRO A 119 -2.45 26.95 -9.49
C PRO A 119 -1.39 28.04 -9.69
N LEU A 120 -0.11 27.70 -9.64
CA LEU A 120 1.01 28.61 -9.91
C LEU A 120 1.47 28.54 -11.37
N THR A 121 0.89 27.65 -12.17
CA THR A 121 1.27 27.46 -13.58
C THR A 121 0.47 28.34 -14.51
N HIS A 122 1.13 28.82 -15.59
CA HIS A 122 0.54 29.68 -16.60
C HIS A 122 0.68 29.12 -18.03
N SER A 123 1.07 27.84 -18.14
CA SER A 123 1.14 27.14 -19.42
C SER A 123 0.84 25.66 -19.26
N ALA A 124 0.35 25.01 -20.31
CA ALA A 124 0.06 23.58 -20.31
C ALA A 124 1.31 22.72 -20.03
N LEU A 125 2.48 23.14 -20.52
CA LEU A 125 3.74 22.44 -20.29
C LEU A 125 4.15 22.50 -18.81
N ALA A 126 4.11 23.69 -18.20
CA ALA A 126 4.40 23.86 -16.77
C ALA A 126 3.43 23.06 -15.92
N LEU A 127 2.13 23.07 -16.28
CA LEU A 127 1.11 22.25 -15.62
C LEU A 127 1.46 20.75 -15.72
N GLY A 128 1.84 20.26 -16.90
CA GLY A 128 2.23 18.86 -17.08
C GLY A 128 3.41 18.44 -16.20
N LEU A 129 4.47 19.26 -16.12
CA LEU A 129 5.64 19.00 -15.28
C LEU A 129 5.29 18.94 -13.80
N VAL A 130 4.46 19.85 -13.35
CA VAL A 130 3.98 19.89 -11.96
C VAL A 130 3.09 18.68 -11.65
N LEU A 131 2.21 18.31 -12.57
CA LEU A 131 1.33 17.15 -12.43
C LEU A 131 2.10 15.82 -12.45
N LEU A 132 3.25 15.77 -13.11
CA LEU A 132 4.15 14.62 -13.04
C LEU A 132 4.67 14.44 -11.59
N VAL A 133 5.06 15.53 -10.93
CA VAL A 133 5.51 15.51 -9.52
C VAL A 133 4.34 15.11 -8.60
N PHE A 134 3.15 15.67 -8.81
CA PHE A 134 1.94 15.30 -8.08
C PHE A 134 1.62 13.81 -8.24
N GLY A 135 1.66 13.30 -9.47
CA GLY A 135 1.48 11.88 -9.77
C GLY A 135 2.49 10.98 -9.09
N THR A 136 3.76 11.42 -8.99
CA THR A 136 4.82 10.74 -8.24
C THR A 136 4.45 10.58 -6.76
N GLY A 137 3.97 11.65 -6.12
CA GLY A 137 3.47 11.59 -4.73
C GLY A 137 2.28 10.67 -4.58
N PHE A 138 1.27 10.81 -5.44
CA PHE A 138 0.03 10.03 -5.41
C PHE A 138 0.27 8.53 -5.63
N GLY A 139 0.93 8.15 -6.73
CA GLY A 139 1.17 6.75 -7.05
C GLY A 139 2.11 6.05 -6.07
N GLY A 140 3.16 6.76 -5.64
CA GLY A 140 4.09 6.24 -4.65
C GLY A 140 3.44 6.04 -3.28
N LEU A 141 2.65 7.01 -2.80
CA LEU A 141 1.90 6.91 -1.55
C LEU A 141 0.96 5.71 -1.58
N ASN A 142 0.23 5.54 -2.69
CA ASN A 142 -0.68 4.41 -2.87
C ASN A 142 0.02 3.06 -2.67
N VAL A 143 1.20 2.85 -3.29
CA VAL A 143 1.96 1.60 -3.13
C VAL A 143 2.52 1.45 -1.72
N ALA A 144 3.09 2.52 -1.14
CA ALA A 144 3.73 2.45 0.18
C ALA A 144 2.72 2.15 1.30
N MET A 145 1.57 2.85 1.32
CA MET A 145 0.53 2.61 2.33
C MET A 145 -0.14 1.25 2.17
N ASN A 146 -0.32 0.75 0.93
CA ASN A 146 -0.82 -0.61 0.69
C ASN A 146 0.18 -1.67 1.17
N SER A 147 1.49 -1.46 0.98
CA SER A 147 2.52 -2.34 1.53
C SER A 147 2.44 -2.41 3.06
N ALA A 148 2.37 -1.25 3.73
CA ALA A 148 2.20 -1.19 5.19
C ALA A 148 0.87 -1.82 5.66
N ALA A 149 -0.20 -1.69 4.86
CA ALA A 149 -1.50 -2.31 5.16
C ALA A 149 -1.45 -3.84 5.06
N VAL A 150 -0.73 -4.39 4.08
CA VAL A 150 -0.53 -5.85 3.94
C VAL A 150 0.20 -6.41 5.16
N ASP A 151 1.29 -5.76 5.61
CA ASP A 151 2.03 -6.16 6.81
C ASP A 151 1.13 -6.15 8.05
N LEU A 152 0.29 -5.10 8.20
CA LEU A 152 -0.66 -5.00 9.30
C LEU A 152 -1.76 -6.08 9.24
N ILE A 153 -2.29 -6.39 8.05
CA ILE A 153 -3.31 -7.42 7.86
C ILE A 153 -2.76 -8.79 8.25
N ALA A 154 -1.52 -9.09 7.88
CA ALA A 154 -0.85 -10.32 8.27
C ALA A 154 -0.72 -10.45 9.79
N ALA A 155 -0.40 -9.33 10.49
CA ALA A 155 -0.32 -9.30 11.95
C ALA A 155 -1.68 -9.40 12.63
N LEU A 156 -2.71 -8.71 12.11
CA LEU A 156 -4.07 -8.73 12.66
C LEU A 156 -4.81 -10.05 12.40
N ARG A 157 -4.42 -10.81 11.38
CA ARG A 157 -5.12 -11.99 10.88
C ARG A 157 -6.62 -11.73 10.56
N ARG A 158 -6.93 -10.52 10.13
CA ARG A 158 -8.29 -10.06 9.79
C ARG A 158 -8.28 -9.26 8.47
N PRO A 159 -9.24 -9.47 7.57
CA PRO A 159 -9.31 -8.76 6.28
C PRO A 159 -9.82 -7.32 6.49
N VAL A 160 -8.93 -6.38 6.82
CA VAL A 160 -9.28 -4.96 7.02
C VAL A 160 -9.05 -4.08 5.79
N MET A 161 -8.52 -4.61 4.70
CA MET A 161 -8.26 -3.86 3.46
C MET A 161 -9.50 -3.13 2.91
N PRO A 162 -10.71 -3.71 2.90
CA PRO A 162 -11.90 -2.98 2.45
C PRO A 162 -12.17 -1.71 3.24
N SER A 163 -11.85 -1.69 4.56
CA SER A 163 -12.04 -0.49 5.38
C SER A 163 -11.09 0.64 5.02
N PHE A 164 -9.88 0.34 4.56
CA PHE A 164 -8.92 1.33 4.07
C PHE A 164 -9.40 1.96 2.75
N HIS A 165 -9.86 1.14 1.79
CA HIS A 165 -10.42 1.65 0.55
C HIS A 165 -11.72 2.44 0.76
N ALA A 166 -12.54 2.05 1.73
CA ALA A 166 -13.70 2.86 2.15
C ALA A 166 -13.25 4.24 2.69
N ALA A 167 -12.19 4.29 3.49
CA ALA A 167 -11.63 5.55 3.98
C ALA A 167 -11.09 6.43 2.84
N PHE A 168 -10.42 5.84 1.84
CA PHE A 168 -10.01 6.53 0.61
C PHE A 168 -11.21 7.15 -0.11
N SER A 169 -12.28 6.38 -0.31
CA SER A 169 -13.50 6.85 -0.98
C SER A 169 -14.19 7.95 -0.20
N LEU A 170 -14.29 7.83 1.14
CA LEU A 170 -14.85 8.87 2.00
C LEU A 170 -14.01 10.14 1.99
N GLY A 171 -12.69 10.00 2.02
CA GLY A 171 -11.75 11.11 1.83
C GLY A 171 -11.96 11.80 0.49
N GLY A 172 -12.08 11.03 -0.59
CA GLY A 172 -12.36 11.54 -1.93
C GLY A 172 -13.70 12.28 -2.00
N MET A 173 -14.76 11.73 -1.41
CA MET A 173 -16.05 12.42 -1.32
C MET A 173 -15.95 13.73 -0.56
N ALA A 174 -15.25 13.75 0.57
CA ALA A 174 -15.02 14.97 1.34
C ALA A 174 -14.20 16.00 0.56
N GLY A 175 -13.13 15.57 -0.11
CA GLY A 175 -12.29 16.45 -0.95
C GLY A 175 -13.04 17.07 -2.11
N ALA A 176 -13.80 16.26 -2.86
CA ALA A 176 -14.63 16.74 -3.97
C ALA A 176 -15.77 17.62 -3.47
N GLY A 177 -16.50 17.20 -2.43
CA GLY A 177 -17.63 17.94 -1.88
C GLY A 177 -17.22 19.30 -1.33
N LEU A 178 -16.21 19.35 -0.47
CA LEU A 178 -15.68 20.61 0.05
C LEU A 178 -15.09 21.47 -1.08
N GLY A 179 -14.34 20.84 -2.01
CA GLY A 179 -13.79 21.52 -3.16
C GLY A 179 -14.83 22.20 -4.03
N GLY A 180 -15.96 21.52 -4.29
CA GLY A 180 -17.09 22.07 -5.02
C GLY A 180 -17.80 23.20 -4.27
N LEU A 181 -18.10 23.00 -2.99
CA LEU A 181 -18.80 23.99 -2.16
C LEU A 181 -18.04 25.32 -2.03
N ILE A 182 -16.70 25.27 -1.97
CA ILE A 182 -15.88 26.48 -1.81
C ILE A 182 -15.31 27.00 -3.12
N ALA A 183 -15.69 26.39 -4.28
CA ALA A 183 -15.14 26.72 -5.58
C ALA A 183 -15.39 28.20 -5.93
N ASP A 184 -16.59 28.72 -5.64
CA ASP A 184 -17.00 30.08 -5.96
C ASP A 184 -16.51 31.11 -4.93
N HIS A 185 -16.04 30.66 -3.76
CA HIS A 185 -15.66 31.54 -2.64
C HIS A 185 -14.14 31.72 -2.49
N LEU A 186 -13.35 30.74 -2.94
CA LEU A 186 -11.91 30.75 -2.79
C LEU A 186 -11.19 30.58 -4.14
N SER A 187 -10.13 31.37 -4.34
CA SER A 187 -9.24 31.16 -5.47
C SER A 187 -8.62 29.76 -5.45
N PRO A 188 -8.30 29.18 -6.62
CA PRO A 188 -7.64 27.85 -6.70
C PRO A 188 -6.40 27.76 -5.81
N THR A 189 -5.58 28.80 -5.79
CA THR A 189 -4.35 28.86 -4.97
C THR A 189 -4.66 28.73 -3.46
N ARG A 190 -5.64 29.49 -2.95
CA ARG A 190 -6.01 29.44 -1.53
C ARG A 190 -6.61 28.09 -1.16
N HIS A 191 -7.49 27.54 -2.01
CA HIS A 191 -8.09 26.23 -1.77
C HIS A 191 -7.02 25.13 -1.71
N LEU A 192 -6.13 25.05 -2.71
CA LEU A 192 -5.12 23.99 -2.76
C LEU A 192 -4.03 24.18 -1.69
N ALA A 193 -3.76 25.41 -1.26
CA ALA A 193 -2.90 25.67 -0.10
C ALA A 193 -3.54 25.17 1.22
N LEU A 194 -4.85 25.37 1.41
CA LEU A 194 -5.58 24.82 2.56
C LEU A 194 -5.60 23.28 2.51
N LEU A 195 -5.82 22.71 1.34
CA LEU A 195 -5.78 21.26 1.12
C LEU A 195 -4.41 20.70 1.51
N ALA A 196 -3.33 21.36 1.10
CA ALA A 196 -1.97 21.01 1.47
C ALA A 196 -1.72 21.12 2.98
N ALA A 197 -2.18 22.20 3.60
CA ALA A 197 -2.03 22.41 5.05
C ALA A 197 -2.73 21.30 5.85
N VAL A 198 -3.98 20.97 5.49
CA VAL A 198 -4.72 19.84 6.08
C VAL A 198 -3.97 18.54 5.86
N GLY A 199 -3.50 18.29 4.63
CA GLY A 199 -2.72 17.10 4.29
C GLY A 199 -1.45 16.96 5.13
N LEU A 200 -0.69 18.04 5.30
CA LEU A 200 0.53 18.06 6.12
C LEU A 200 0.24 17.82 7.60
N VAL A 201 -0.82 18.43 8.14
CA VAL A 201 -1.23 18.22 9.55
C VAL A 201 -1.61 16.76 9.79
N LEU A 202 -2.41 16.17 8.88
CA LEU A 202 -2.79 14.76 8.95
C LEU A 202 -1.57 13.84 8.79
N ALA A 203 -0.69 14.14 7.83
CA ALA A 203 0.54 13.38 7.62
C ALA A 203 1.48 13.47 8.84
N ALA A 204 1.59 14.63 9.48
CA ALA A 204 2.39 14.80 10.70
C ALA A 204 1.78 14.04 11.89
N GLY A 205 0.47 14.14 12.10
CA GLY A 205 -0.22 13.46 13.20
C GLY A 205 -0.18 11.93 13.07
N ALA A 206 -0.70 11.42 11.95
CA ALA A 206 -0.70 9.99 11.66
C ALA A 206 0.72 9.44 11.45
N GLY A 207 1.61 10.23 10.84
CA GLY A 207 3.00 9.87 10.60
C GLY A 207 3.79 9.66 11.87
N ARG A 208 3.59 10.50 12.89
CA ARG A 208 4.21 10.28 14.22
C ARG A 208 3.83 8.91 14.78
N THR A 209 2.55 8.55 14.71
CA THR A 209 2.06 7.25 15.16
C THR A 209 2.66 6.12 14.32
N LEU A 210 2.66 6.26 12.99
CA LEU A 210 3.17 5.25 12.08
C LEU A 210 4.67 5.00 12.27
N LEU A 211 5.46 6.05 12.54
CA LEU A 211 6.90 5.97 12.74
C LEU A 211 7.30 5.54 14.16
N SER A 212 6.44 5.77 15.17
CA SER A 212 6.72 5.38 16.56
C SER A 212 6.46 3.90 16.83
N VAL A 213 5.62 3.24 16.02
CA VAL A 213 5.29 1.83 16.18
C VAL A 213 6.09 1.00 15.16
N PRO A 214 6.88 0.02 15.61
CA PRO A 214 7.62 -0.85 14.70
C PRO A 214 6.68 -1.56 13.71
N ALA A 215 7.10 -1.66 12.46
CA ALA A 215 6.36 -2.45 11.48
C ALA A 215 6.26 -3.91 11.96
N PRO A 216 5.06 -4.55 11.83
CA PRO A 216 4.93 -5.96 12.16
C PRO A 216 5.89 -6.78 11.31
N SER A 217 6.63 -7.70 11.93
CA SER A 217 7.49 -8.62 11.19
C SER A 217 6.61 -9.53 10.32
N PRO A 218 6.97 -9.78 9.04
CA PRO A 218 6.29 -10.77 8.23
C PRO A 218 6.27 -12.11 8.98
N PRO A 219 5.19 -12.92 8.89
CA PRO A 219 5.23 -14.28 9.40
C PRO A 219 6.43 -14.97 8.78
N GLU A 220 7.31 -15.56 9.59
CA GLU A 220 8.34 -16.47 9.09
C GLU A 220 7.62 -17.52 8.24
N THR A 221 7.78 -17.40 6.92
CA THR A 221 7.43 -18.50 6.02
C THR A 221 8.21 -19.69 6.57
N ALA A 222 7.49 -20.67 7.14
CA ALA A 222 8.06 -21.94 7.52
C ALA A 222 8.86 -22.41 6.30
N THR A 223 10.17 -22.31 6.41
CA THR A 223 11.09 -22.85 5.42
C THR A 223 10.71 -24.30 5.32
N SER A 224 10.04 -24.67 4.24
CA SER A 224 9.76 -26.08 3.93
C SER A 224 11.10 -26.80 4.09
N PRO A 225 11.19 -27.83 4.92
CA PRO A 225 12.46 -28.55 5.05
C PRO A 225 12.85 -28.95 3.64
N ALA A 226 13.99 -28.45 3.20
CA ALA A 226 14.57 -28.76 1.92
C ALA A 226 14.45 -30.26 1.70
N ALA A 227 13.87 -30.65 0.56
CA ALA A 227 13.94 -31.98 0.00
C ALA A 227 15.43 -32.30 -0.28
N GLY A 228 16.12 -32.69 0.78
CA GLY A 228 17.52 -33.09 0.81
C GLY A 228 17.65 -34.38 1.55
N ALA A 229 17.21 -35.46 0.95
CA ALA A 229 17.67 -36.83 1.18
C ALA A 229 16.93 -37.82 0.27
N SER A 230 17.25 -37.80 -1.00
CA SER A 230 16.99 -38.97 -1.85
C SER A 230 18.33 -39.46 -2.44
N THR A 231 19.18 -40.00 -1.57
CA THR A 231 20.24 -40.92 -1.97
C THR A 231 19.71 -42.33 -1.77
N GLY A 232 19.56 -43.08 -2.85
CA GLY A 232 19.50 -44.53 -2.80
C GLY A 232 18.12 -45.19 -2.97
N ALA A 233 17.50 -45.08 -4.11
CA ALA A 233 16.51 -46.07 -4.54
C ALA A 233 17.05 -46.78 -5.75
N ARG A 234 17.37 -48.05 -5.56
CA ARG A 234 17.81 -49.07 -6.51
C ARG A 234 16.88 -49.07 -7.74
N ARG A 235 17.50 -49.05 -8.93
CA ARG A 235 16.88 -49.38 -10.21
C ARG A 235 16.41 -50.82 -10.18
N GLY A 236 15.12 -51.07 -10.11
CA GLY A 236 14.47 -52.34 -10.45
C GLY A 236 14.17 -52.40 -11.95
N PRO A 237 14.19 -53.62 -12.58
CA PRO A 237 14.14 -53.73 -14.03
C PRO A 237 12.76 -53.37 -14.61
N ALA A 238 12.81 -52.67 -15.74
CA ALA A 238 11.67 -52.29 -16.55
C ALA A 238 10.87 -53.55 -16.98
N ARG A 239 9.60 -53.62 -16.59
CA ARG A 239 8.63 -54.54 -17.19
C ARG A 239 7.96 -53.84 -18.37
N GLY A 240 8.12 -54.47 -19.54
CA GLY A 240 7.62 -53.98 -20.80
C GLY A 240 6.08 -53.82 -20.80
N TRP A 241 5.64 -52.73 -21.36
CA TRP A 241 4.26 -52.51 -21.76
C TRP A 241 4.09 -53.01 -23.20
N SER A 242 3.21 -54.02 -23.41
CA SER A 242 2.73 -54.43 -24.72
C SER A 242 1.51 -53.61 -25.07
N PRO A 243 1.37 -53.09 -26.30
CA PRO A 243 0.13 -52.45 -26.73
C PRO A 243 -0.91 -53.49 -27.11
N CYS A 244 -2.10 -53.47 -26.55
CA CYS A 244 -3.27 -54.16 -27.04
C CYS A 244 -3.90 -53.34 -28.17
N SER A 245 -3.87 -53.91 -29.36
CA SER A 245 -4.70 -53.59 -30.52
C SER A 245 -6.08 -54.19 -30.36
N ALA A 246 -7.11 -53.38 -30.51
CA ALA A 246 -8.39 -53.60 -31.21
C ALA A 246 -9.23 -52.31 -31.13
#